data_f9dc48b0823264ceb05312987776f941
#
_entry.id   f9dc48b0823264ceb05312987776f941
#
_cell.length_a   1.000
_cell.length_b   1.000
_cell.length_c   1.000
_cell.angle_alpha   90.00
_cell.angle_beta   90.00
_cell.angle_gamma   90.00
#
_symmetry.space_group_name_H-M   'P 1'
#
loop_
_entity.id
_entity.type
_entity.pdbx_description
1 polymer ?
#
loop_
_entity_poly.entity_id
_entity_poly.type
_entity_poly.pdbx_seq_one_letter_code
_entity_poly.pdbx_strand_id
1 'polypeptide(L)'
;ANSPRITHVVNEGDLIVTKPNVAHSMVFTEDSIFLNLVRGEREHDNYGITHTIPYTLVNEKDRLNLLNTYKFDCRACGNKYLKRVVSLGFQPLANNLKNSRNEDCNLYPLEMNYCPECHNCQLSVNIDPKKMFSNYLYLSSTSKTFRSHFEKAAKKYISEFKPSANKSYIIDIGSNDGIGLKPFKDLNFKKLLGVEPAKNLAKIANKNKIKTFNGFLNKKNISKIKGNADIILASNVF
;
A
#
# COMPACT_ATOMS: atom_id res chain seq x y z
N ALA A 1 -17.29 -21.62 11.03
CA ALA A 1 -18.38 -22.57 10.77
C ALA A 1 -18.58 -22.63 9.27
N ASN A 2 -18.34 -23.78 8.65
CA ASN A 2 -18.61 -24.01 7.24
C ASN A 2 -20.13 -24.10 7.05
N SER A 3 -20.76 -22.98 6.74
CA SER A 3 -22.15 -23.01 6.25
C SER A 3 -22.16 -23.76 4.93
N PRO A 4 -23.09 -24.71 4.72
CA PRO A 4 -23.16 -25.42 3.47
C PRO A 4 -23.41 -24.45 2.30
N ARG A 5 -22.66 -24.61 1.23
CA ARG A 5 -22.89 -23.85 0.00
C ARG A 5 -24.20 -24.33 -0.63
N ILE A 6 -25.13 -23.39 -0.82
CA ILE A 6 -26.38 -23.66 -1.52
C ILE A 6 -26.31 -22.92 -2.87
N THR A 7 -26.57 -23.64 -3.95
CA THR A 7 -26.63 -23.08 -5.30
C THR A 7 -28.07 -23.10 -5.79
N HIS A 8 -28.54 -21.95 -6.26
CA HIS A 8 -29.84 -21.84 -6.93
C HIS A 8 -29.61 -21.46 -8.38
N VAL A 9 -30.29 -22.12 -9.29
CA VAL A 9 -30.39 -21.70 -10.68
C VAL A 9 -31.57 -20.76 -10.78
N VAL A 10 -31.36 -19.62 -11.40
CA VAL A 10 -32.37 -18.55 -11.54
C VAL A 10 -32.59 -18.33 -13.01
N ASN A 11 -33.88 -18.37 -13.43
CA ASN A 11 -34.30 -18.14 -14.79
C ASN A 11 -35.01 -16.78 -14.93
N GLU A 12 -35.31 -16.40 -16.14
CA GLU A 12 -36.08 -15.21 -16.41
C GLU A 12 -37.43 -15.20 -15.63
N GLY A 13 -37.68 -14.10 -14.92
CA GLY A 13 -38.84 -13.93 -14.07
C GLY A 13 -38.69 -14.45 -12.63
N ASP A 14 -37.62 -15.11 -12.29
CA ASP A 14 -37.40 -15.57 -10.93
C ASP A 14 -37.00 -14.42 -9.98
N LEU A 15 -37.43 -14.53 -8.73
CA LEU A 15 -37.04 -13.63 -7.63
C LEU A 15 -36.25 -14.39 -6.57
N ILE A 16 -35.04 -13.96 -6.27
CA ILE A 16 -34.27 -14.46 -5.14
C ILE A 16 -34.24 -13.42 -4.02
N VAL A 17 -34.55 -13.85 -2.81
CA VAL A 17 -34.43 -13.05 -1.60
C VAL A 17 -33.27 -13.58 -0.78
N THR A 18 -32.22 -12.77 -0.61
CA THR A 18 -31.09 -13.10 0.28
C THR A 18 -31.31 -12.49 1.65
N LYS A 19 -31.11 -13.29 2.71
CA LYS A 19 -31.19 -12.80 4.08
C LYS A 19 -30.02 -11.86 4.40
N PRO A 20 -30.19 -10.91 5.33
CA PRO A 20 -29.08 -10.08 5.81
C PRO A 20 -27.90 -10.96 6.28
N ASN A 21 -26.69 -10.50 6.04
CA ASN A 21 -25.44 -11.16 6.42
C ASN A 21 -25.17 -12.53 5.77
N VAL A 22 -25.91 -12.87 4.71
CA VAL A 22 -25.61 -14.05 3.88
C VAL A 22 -24.74 -13.61 2.69
N ALA A 23 -23.53 -14.12 2.62
CA ALA A 23 -22.69 -13.90 1.46
C ALA A 23 -23.26 -14.67 0.26
N HIS A 24 -23.36 -14.00 -0.88
CA HIS A 24 -23.83 -14.61 -2.12
C HIS A 24 -23.01 -14.12 -3.31
N SER A 25 -22.91 -14.95 -4.32
CA SER A 25 -22.30 -14.60 -5.60
C SER A 25 -23.23 -15.05 -6.73
N MET A 26 -23.16 -14.35 -7.85
CA MET A 26 -23.88 -14.69 -9.06
C MET A 26 -22.90 -15.03 -10.16
N VAL A 27 -23.24 -16.05 -10.94
CA VAL A 27 -22.53 -16.43 -12.16
C VAL A 27 -23.54 -16.37 -13.28
N PHE A 28 -23.33 -15.47 -14.22
CA PHE A 28 -24.16 -15.37 -15.43
C PHE A 28 -23.64 -16.36 -16.47
N THR A 29 -24.52 -17.20 -16.97
CA THR A 29 -24.21 -18.20 -18.01
C THR A 29 -24.48 -17.67 -19.41
N GLU A 30 -25.18 -16.54 -19.51
CA GLU A 30 -25.52 -15.81 -20.72
C GLU A 30 -25.67 -14.32 -20.41
N ASP A 31 -25.76 -13.47 -21.42
CA ASP A 31 -26.01 -12.03 -21.26
C ASP A 31 -27.35 -11.81 -20.56
N SER A 32 -27.29 -11.18 -19.38
CA SER A 32 -28.43 -11.08 -18.48
C SER A 32 -28.64 -9.66 -17.99
N ILE A 33 -29.93 -9.27 -17.88
CA ILE A 33 -30.34 -8.04 -17.19
C ILE A 33 -31.09 -8.46 -15.92
N PHE A 34 -30.67 -7.93 -14.78
CA PHE A 34 -31.34 -8.19 -13.50
C PHE A 34 -31.59 -6.91 -12.72
N LEU A 35 -32.66 -6.91 -11.93
CA LEU A 35 -33.01 -5.83 -11.03
C LEU A 35 -32.67 -6.24 -9.59
N ASN A 36 -31.81 -5.47 -8.95
CA ASN A 36 -31.46 -5.69 -7.55
C ASN A 36 -32.28 -4.75 -6.67
N LEU A 37 -33.24 -5.31 -5.94
CA LEU A 37 -34.05 -4.58 -4.97
C LEU A 37 -33.46 -4.71 -3.58
N VAL A 38 -33.04 -3.62 -2.98
CA VAL A 38 -32.42 -3.61 -1.65
C VAL A 38 -33.30 -2.83 -0.69
N ARG A 39 -33.58 -3.45 0.47
CA ARG A 39 -34.31 -2.81 1.57
C ARG A 39 -33.34 -2.05 2.46
N GLY A 40 -33.56 -0.75 2.67
CA GLY A 40 -32.79 0.13 3.53
C GLY A 40 -32.29 1.38 2.78
N GLU A 41 -31.92 2.38 3.53
CA GLU A 41 -31.29 3.58 2.97
C GLU A 41 -29.91 3.19 2.40
N ARG A 42 -29.80 3.27 1.10
CA ARG A 42 -28.51 3.42 0.44
C ARG A 42 -28.37 4.88 0.11
N GLU A 43 -27.41 5.54 0.69
CA GLU A 43 -27.02 6.87 0.27
C GLU A 43 -26.57 6.78 -1.19
N HIS A 44 -27.42 7.24 -2.10
CA HIS A 44 -27.23 7.16 -3.54
C HIS A 44 -25.95 7.84 -4.03
N ASP A 45 -25.39 8.76 -3.26
CA ASP A 45 -24.18 9.49 -3.60
C ASP A 45 -22.89 8.67 -3.37
N ASN A 46 -22.99 7.52 -2.74
CA ASN A 46 -21.86 6.60 -2.45
C ASN A 46 -21.76 5.40 -3.41
N TYR A 47 -22.31 5.48 -4.60
CA TYR A 47 -22.27 4.42 -5.62
C TYR A 47 -20.87 3.94 -6.03
N GLY A 48 -19.84 4.59 -5.59
CA GLY A 48 -18.47 4.19 -5.87
C GLY A 48 -17.91 3.14 -4.93
N ILE A 49 -18.48 2.97 -3.74
CA ILE A 49 -17.95 2.05 -2.73
C ILE A 49 -18.83 0.81 -2.73
N THR A 50 -18.49 -0.16 -3.57
CA THR A 50 -19.19 -1.44 -3.57
C THR A 50 -18.76 -2.26 -2.38
N HIS A 51 -19.72 -2.73 -1.59
CA HIS A 51 -19.49 -3.75 -0.55
C HIS A 51 -19.37 -5.17 -1.13
N THR A 52 -19.15 -5.28 -2.45
CA THR A 52 -19.00 -6.55 -3.12
C THR A 52 -17.58 -7.05 -2.93
N ILE A 53 -17.46 -8.14 -2.22
CA ILE A 53 -16.19 -8.84 -1.95
C ILE A 53 -16.24 -10.14 -2.73
N PRO A 54 -15.17 -10.55 -3.46
CA PRO A 54 -15.14 -11.85 -4.11
C PRO A 54 -15.44 -12.97 -3.11
N TYR A 55 -16.28 -13.90 -3.50
CA TYR A 55 -16.73 -15.00 -2.63
C TYR A 55 -15.55 -15.81 -2.04
N THR A 56 -14.47 -15.96 -2.79
CA THR A 56 -13.23 -16.62 -2.33
C THR A 56 -12.58 -15.94 -1.13
N LEU A 57 -12.94 -14.70 -0.83
CA LEU A 57 -12.43 -13.91 0.31
C LEU A 57 -13.39 -13.88 1.50
N VAL A 58 -14.51 -14.59 1.43
CA VAL A 58 -15.59 -14.54 2.43
C VAL A 58 -15.44 -15.61 3.51
N ASN A 59 -14.24 -15.89 4.00
CA ASN A 59 -14.20 -16.38 5.37
C ASN A 59 -14.38 -15.17 6.32
N GLU A 60 -15.00 -15.41 7.47
CA GLU A 60 -15.40 -14.33 8.37
C GLU A 60 -14.21 -13.45 8.80
N LYS A 61 -13.07 -14.06 9.03
CA LYS A 61 -11.84 -13.36 9.43
C LYS A 61 -11.32 -12.46 8.31
N ASP A 62 -11.33 -12.93 7.07
CA ASP A 62 -10.84 -12.16 5.92
C ASP A 62 -11.82 -11.04 5.56
N ARG A 63 -13.13 -11.27 5.71
CA ARG A 63 -14.16 -10.24 5.55
C ARG A 63 -13.99 -9.10 6.54
N LEU A 64 -13.81 -9.40 7.83
CA LEU A 64 -13.58 -8.40 8.87
C LEU A 64 -12.27 -7.63 8.63
N ASN A 65 -11.21 -8.32 8.24
CA ASN A 65 -9.94 -7.68 7.90
C ASN A 65 -10.09 -6.73 6.69
N LEU A 66 -10.83 -7.13 5.68
CA LEU A 66 -11.05 -6.32 4.50
C LEU A 66 -11.90 -5.09 4.82
N LEU A 67 -13.01 -5.25 5.54
CA LEU A 67 -13.85 -4.14 5.99
C LEU A 67 -13.05 -3.13 6.83
N ASN A 68 -12.19 -3.59 7.71
CA ASN A 68 -11.33 -2.73 8.51
C ASN A 68 -10.26 -1.99 7.68
N THR A 69 -9.95 -2.47 6.47
CA THR A 69 -8.99 -1.80 5.59
C THR A 69 -9.64 -0.74 4.70
N TYR A 70 -10.94 -0.80 4.45
CA TYR A 70 -11.65 0.21 3.67
C TYR A 70 -11.65 1.56 4.36
N LYS A 71 -11.48 2.62 3.57
CA LYS A 71 -11.53 4.00 4.01
C LYS A 71 -12.69 4.70 3.31
N PHE A 72 -13.77 4.87 4.05
CA PHE A 72 -14.99 5.51 3.59
C PHE A 72 -14.88 7.05 3.64
N ASP A 73 -13.98 7.55 4.50
CA ASP A 73 -13.77 8.97 4.73
C ASP A 73 -12.53 9.48 4.00
N CYS A 74 -12.55 10.75 3.63
CA CYS A 74 -11.37 11.43 3.15
C CYS A 74 -10.30 11.52 4.25
N ARG A 75 -9.10 11.01 3.98
CA ARG A 75 -7.99 11.02 4.96
C ARG A 75 -7.44 12.42 5.22
N ALA A 76 -7.69 13.37 4.30
CA ALA A 76 -7.19 14.74 4.42
C ALA A 76 -8.16 15.65 5.19
N CYS A 77 -9.46 15.64 4.86
CA CYS A 77 -10.44 16.57 5.44
C CYS A 77 -11.57 15.89 6.23
N GLY A 78 -11.65 14.55 6.22
CA GLY A 78 -12.71 13.81 6.92
C GLY A 78 -14.06 13.80 6.21
N ASN A 79 -14.17 14.35 4.98
CA ASN A 79 -15.41 14.31 4.21
C ASN A 79 -15.87 12.85 4.02
N LYS A 80 -17.17 12.61 4.27
CA LYS A 80 -17.80 11.29 4.16
C LYS A 80 -18.16 10.90 2.72
N TYR A 81 -18.14 11.88 1.80
CA TYR A 81 -18.54 11.67 0.42
C TYR A 81 -17.30 11.61 -0.48
N LEU A 82 -16.97 10.40 -0.92
CA LEU A 82 -15.90 10.17 -1.88
C LEU A 82 -16.48 9.65 -3.19
N LYS A 83 -15.97 10.15 -4.31
CA LYS A 83 -16.33 9.68 -5.65
C LYS A 83 -15.27 8.71 -6.17
N ARG A 84 -15.67 7.51 -6.56
CA ARG A 84 -14.75 6.57 -7.22
C ARG A 84 -14.37 7.11 -8.60
N VAL A 85 -13.07 7.21 -8.84
CA VAL A 85 -12.51 7.69 -10.12
C VAL A 85 -12.20 6.51 -11.03
N VAL A 86 -11.54 5.49 -10.48
CA VAL A 86 -11.13 4.30 -11.22
C VAL A 86 -11.15 3.08 -10.31
N SER A 87 -11.52 1.94 -10.88
CA SER A 87 -11.36 0.63 -10.23
C SER A 87 -10.68 -0.33 -11.21
N LEU A 88 -9.62 -0.95 -10.76
CA LEU A 88 -8.92 -2.03 -11.46
C LEU A 88 -9.33 -3.41 -10.90
N GLY A 89 -10.43 -3.45 -10.15
CA GLY A 89 -10.91 -4.66 -9.50
C GLY A 89 -9.99 -5.13 -8.36
N PHE A 90 -10.04 -6.42 -8.09
CA PHE A 90 -9.23 -7.03 -7.04
C PHE A 90 -7.88 -7.47 -7.57
N GLN A 91 -6.81 -7.02 -6.95
CA GLN A 91 -5.44 -7.26 -7.36
C GLN A 91 -4.61 -7.84 -6.20
N PRO A 92 -3.62 -8.69 -6.48
CA PRO A 92 -2.64 -9.08 -5.48
C PRO A 92 -1.77 -7.90 -5.10
N LEU A 93 -1.13 -7.96 -3.92
CA LEU A 93 -0.13 -6.97 -3.56
C LEU A 93 1.06 -7.04 -4.51
N ALA A 94 1.54 -5.87 -4.94
CA ALA A 94 2.74 -5.78 -5.77
C ALA A 94 3.94 -6.43 -5.07
N ASN A 95 4.79 -7.09 -5.85
CA ASN A 95 5.98 -7.82 -5.38
C ASN A 95 5.70 -9.03 -4.44
N ASN A 96 4.43 -9.42 -4.26
CA ASN A 96 4.07 -10.64 -3.55
C ASN A 96 4.11 -11.84 -4.51
N LEU A 97 5.30 -12.15 -5.02
CA LEU A 97 5.50 -13.24 -5.96
C LEU A 97 5.25 -14.59 -5.29
N LYS A 98 4.64 -15.50 -6.03
CA LYS A 98 4.31 -16.85 -5.59
C LYS A 98 5.37 -17.85 -6.03
N ASN A 99 5.57 -18.92 -5.23
CA ASN A 99 6.49 -19.99 -5.57
C ASN A 99 5.85 -21.01 -6.52
N SER A 100 4.52 -21.09 -6.53
CA SER A 100 3.76 -21.98 -7.43
C SER A 100 2.44 -21.37 -7.87
N ARG A 101 1.86 -21.91 -8.97
CA ARG A 101 0.55 -21.48 -9.48
C ARG A 101 -0.61 -21.77 -8.51
N ASN A 102 -0.47 -22.79 -7.68
CA ASN A 102 -1.51 -23.25 -6.76
C ASN A 102 -1.43 -22.58 -5.39
N GLU A 103 -0.49 -21.67 -5.18
CA GLU A 103 -0.36 -20.94 -3.92
C GLU A 103 -1.42 -19.84 -3.83
N ASP A 104 -2.22 -19.86 -2.76
CA ASP A 104 -3.26 -18.86 -2.51
C ASP A 104 -2.71 -17.45 -2.47
N CYS A 105 -3.49 -16.52 -3.00
CA CYS A 105 -3.15 -15.12 -3.07
C CYS A 105 -4.25 -14.26 -2.47
N ASN A 106 -3.90 -13.47 -1.47
CA ASN A 106 -4.81 -12.45 -0.97
C ASN A 106 -4.97 -11.35 -2.02
N LEU A 107 -6.22 -11.07 -2.38
CA LEU A 107 -6.59 -10.01 -3.30
C LEU A 107 -7.17 -8.84 -2.53
N TYR A 108 -6.86 -7.63 -2.98
CA TYR A 108 -7.34 -6.37 -2.41
C TYR A 108 -7.91 -5.49 -3.52
N PRO A 109 -8.96 -4.69 -3.22
CA PRO A 109 -9.45 -3.74 -4.21
C PRO A 109 -8.38 -2.72 -4.54
N LEU A 110 -8.14 -2.52 -5.84
CA LEU A 110 -7.26 -1.47 -6.34
C LEU A 110 -8.12 -0.39 -6.98
N GLU A 111 -8.55 0.53 -6.15
CA GLU A 111 -9.48 1.60 -6.52
C GLU A 111 -8.97 2.94 -6.03
N MET A 112 -9.25 3.99 -6.77
CA MET A 112 -8.96 5.36 -6.39
C MET A 112 -10.24 6.16 -6.21
N ASN A 113 -10.36 6.82 -5.07
CA ASN A 113 -11.46 7.70 -4.72
C ASN A 113 -10.98 9.17 -4.68
N TYR A 114 -11.83 10.07 -5.14
CA TYR A 114 -11.63 11.51 -5.16
C TYR A 114 -12.55 12.16 -4.13
N CYS A 115 -12.02 13.09 -3.37
CA CYS A 115 -12.78 13.93 -2.46
C CYS A 115 -13.19 15.23 -3.16
N PRO A 116 -14.49 15.51 -3.36
CA PRO A 116 -14.92 16.76 -4.00
C PRO A 116 -14.70 18.00 -3.14
N GLU A 117 -14.55 17.83 -1.83
CA GLU A 117 -14.36 18.93 -0.88
C GLU A 117 -12.94 19.48 -0.90
N CYS A 118 -11.93 18.62 -0.77
CA CYS A 118 -10.53 19.05 -0.67
C CYS A 118 -9.66 18.59 -1.84
N HIS A 119 -10.25 18.00 -2.86
CA HIS A 119 -9.59 17.51 -4.08
C HIS A 119 -8.54 16.42 -3.85
N ASN A 120 -8.50 15.79 -2.66
CA ASN A 120 -7.61 14.68 -2.38
C ASN A 120 -8.03 13.43 -3.15
N CYS A 121 -7.06 12.76 -3.76
CA CYS A 121 -7.22 11.41 -4.32
C CYS A 121 -6.59 10.38 -3.40
N GLN A 122 -7.31 9.30 -3.10
CA GLN A 122 -6.85 8.26 -2.19
C GLN A 122 -7.28 6.88 -2.64
N LEU A 123 -6.51 5.86 -2.26
CA LEU A 123 -6.94 4.46 -2.42
C LEU A 123 -8.12 4.15 -1.49
N SER A 124 -9.04 3.30 -1.96
CA SER A 124 -10.21 2.84 -1.17
C SER A 124 -9.81 2.00 0.04
N VAL A 125 -8.65 1.35 0.00
CA VAL A 125 -8.15 0.52 1.09
C VAL A 125 -6.80 1.00 1.61
N ASN A 126 -6.52 0.70 2.88
CA ASN A 126 -5.23 0.93 3.51
C ASN A 126 -4.66 -0.40 4.00
N ILE A 127 -3.71 -0.93 3.26
CA ILE A 127 -3.07 -2.20 3.58
C ILE A 127 -2.01 -1.98 4.68
N ASP A 128 -1.95 -2.88 5.65
CA ASP A 128 -0.91 -2.84 6.67
C ASP A 128 0.48 -2.81 6.00
N PRO A 129 1.28 -1.75 6.22
CA PRO A 129 2.61 -1.62 5.63
C PRO A 129 3.53 -2.82 5.91
N LYS A 130 3.32 -3.53 7.01
CA LYS A 130 4.09 -4.73 7.34
C LYS A 130 3.88 -5.84 6.33
N LYS A 131 2.67 -5.98 5.77
CA LYS A 131 2.37 -6.98 4.73
C LYS A 131 3.08 -6.67 3.42
N MET A 132 3.30 -5.39 3.13
CA MET A 132 3.89 -4.94 1.86
C MET A 132 5.41 -4.80 1.95
N PHE A 133 5.95 -4.32 3.08
CA PHE A 133 7.31 -3.79 3.16
C PHE A 133 8.23 -4.51 4.17
N SER A 134 7.77 -5.55 4.89
CA SER A 134 8.67 -6.29 5.80
C SER A 134 9.70 -7.15 5.07
N ASN A 135 9.38 -7.60 3.85
CA ASN A 135 10.28 -8.25 2.91
C ASN A 135 9.95 -7.73 1.51
N TYR A 136 10.87 -7.01 0.90
CA TYR A 136 10.60 -6.30 -0.35
C TYR A 136 11.63 -6.70 -1.41
N LEU A 137 11.14 -7.19 -2.56
CA LEU A 137 12.00 -7.81 -3.57
C LEU A 137 12.66 -6.80 -4.51
N TYR A 138 12.14 -5.58 -4.59
CA TYR A 138 12.66 -4.58 -5.51
C TYR A 138 13.92 -3.92 -4.95
N LEU A 139 15.05 -4.11 -5.64
CA LEU A 139 16.31 -3.42 -5.36
C LEU A 139 16.43 -2.19 -6.25
N SER A 140 16.40 -1.02 -5.63
CA SER A 140 16.49 0.26 -6.36
C SER A 140 17.82 0.46 -7.06
N SER A 141 18.92 -0.07 -6.52
CA SER A 141 20.26 0.05 -7.11
C SER A 141 20.48 -0.75 -8.39
N THR A 142 19.56 -1.63 -8.78
CA THR A 142 19.66 -2.35 -10.07
C THR A 142 19.47 -1.44 -11.27
N SER A 143 18.70 -0.35 -11.12
CA SER A 143 18.45 0.62 -12.18
C SER A 143 19.60 1.62 -12.32
N LYS A 144 20.21 1.69 -13.52
CA LYS A 144 21.23 2.70 -13.85
C LYS A 144 20.68 4.12 -13.76
N THR A 145 19.45 4.31 -14.22
CA THR A 145 18.76 5.60 -14.17
C THR A 145 18.58 6.08 -12.74
N PHE A 146 18.14 5.20 -11.84
CA PHE A 146 17.99 5.55 -10.42
C PHE A 146 19.31 5.89 -9.76
N ARG A 147 20.39 5.12 -10.02
CA ARG A 147 21.72 5.46 -9.51
C ARG A 147 22.16 6.85 -9.94
N SER A 148 22.07 7.14 -11.25
CA SER A 148 22.41 8.47 -11.79
C SER A 148 21.55 9.59 -11.21
N HIS A 149 20.23 9.32 -10.96
CA HIS A 149 19.36 10.28 -10.32
C HIS A 149 19.83 10.65 -8.91
N PHE A 150 20.12 9.66 -8.05
CA PHE A 150 20.59 9.91 -6.68
C PHE A 150 21.97 10.55 -6.63
N GLU A 151 22.86 10.22 -7.57
CA GLU A 151 24.16 10.91 -7.70
C GLU A 151 23.98 12.40 -8.01
N LYS A 152 23.10 12.73 -8.97
CA LYS A 152 22.78 14.13 -9.32
C LYS A 152 22.08 14.86 -8.16
N ALA A 153 21.14 14.19 -7.51
CA ALA A 153 20.43 14.75 -6.36
C ALA A 153 21.38 15.06 -5.20
N ALA A 154 22.27 14.13 -4.85
CA ALA A 154 23.27 14.35 -3.80
C ALA A 154 24.19 15.54 -4.11
N LYS A 155 24.70 15.65 -5.35
CA LYS A 155 25.51 16.80 -5.78
C LYS A 155 24.75 18.12 -5.65
N LYS A 156 23.47 18.13 -6.05
CA LYS A 156 22.60 19.30 -5.92
C LYS A 156 22.44 19.70 -4.45
N TYR A 157 22.10 18.75 -3.57
CA TYR A 157 21.92 19.03 -2.14
C TYR A 157 23.21 19.50 -1.46
N ILE A 158 24.36 18.93 -1.84
CA ILE A 158 25.65 19.38 -1.32
C ILE A 158 25.96 20.81 -1.77
N SER A 159 25.69 21.15 -3.03
CA SER A 159 25.88 22.51 -3.53
C SER A 159 24.96 23.53 -2.86
N GLU A 160 23.70 23.15 -2.63
CA GLU A 160 22.64 24.04 -2.12
C GLU A 160 22.77 24.24 -0.60
N PHE A 161 22.88 23.15 0.16
CA PHE A 161 22.89 23.18 1.62
C PHE A 161 24.28 23.21 2.25
N LYS A 162 25.33 22.98 1.46
CA LYS A 162 26.74 22.99 1.88
C LYS A 162 27.01 22.19 3.16
N PRO A 163 26.50 20.94 3.29
CA PRO A 163 26.71 20.15 4.48
C PRO A 163 28.18 19.77 4.65
N SER A 164 28.63 19.69 5.89
CA SER A 164 29.99 19.23 6.23
C SER A 164 30.08 17.72 6.20
N ALA A 165 30.99 17.15 5.42
CA ALA A 165 31.16 15.71 5.32
C ALA A 165 31.49 15.03 6.66
N ASN A 166 32.15 15.73 7.59
CA ASN A 166 32.52 15.20 8.90
C ASN A 166 31.46 15.45 9.99
N LYS A 167 30.67 16.52 9.90
CA LYS A 167 29.74 16.95 10.95
C LYS A 167 28.27 16.65 10.64
N SER A 168 27.85 16.86 9.39
CA SER A 168 26.45 16.78 9.03
C SER A 168 25.94 15.34 9.04
N TYR A 169 24.74 15.18 9.60
CA TYR A 169 24.04 13.91 9.72
C TYR A 169 22.92 13.82 8.68
N ILE A 170 23.00 12.82 7.81
CA ILE A 170 22.05 12.61 6.74
C ILE A 170 21.28 11.31 7.00
N ILE A 171 19.96 11.40 6.99
CA ILE A 171 19.05 10.26 7.17
C ILE A 171 18.25 10.04 5.88
N ASP A 172 18.09 8.78 5.48
CA ASP A 172 17.24 8.38 4.37
C ASP A 172 16.14 7.44 4.87
N ILE A 173 14.87 7.86 4.72
CA ILE A 173 13.69 7.10 5.17
C ILE A 173 13.16 6.29 3.98
N GLY A 174 12.93 4.97 4.20
CA GLY A 174 12.66 4.05 3.11
C GLY A 174 13.89 3.85 2.22
N SER A 175 15.06 3.75 2.86
CA SER A 175 16.37 3.82 2.20
C SER A 175 16.67 2.67 1.23
N ASN A 176 15.79 1.66 1.13
CA ASN A 176 15.96 0.48 0.31
C ASN A 176 17.35 -0.17 0.56
N ASP A 177 18.11 -0.45 -0.45
CA ASP A 177 19.46 -1.02 -0.36
C ASP A 177 20.58 0.03 -0.12
N GLY A 178 20.18 1.25 0.27
CA GLY A 178 21.09 2.37 0.58
C GLY A 178 21.43 3.26 -0.62
N ILE A 179 20.72 3.12 -1.73
CA ILE A 179 20.99 3.85 -2.98
C ILE A 179 21.03 5.38 -2.78
N GLY A 180 20.13 5.95 -1.96
CA GLY A 180 20.06 7.41 -1.70
C GLY A 180 21.28 7.91 -0.91
N LEU A 181 21.82 7.09 -0.02
CA LEU A 181 22.97 7.44 0.84
C LEU A 181 24.32 7.11 0.20
N LYS A 182 24.35 6.21 -0.78
CA LYS A 182 25.61 5.79 -1.41
C LYS A 182 26.42 6.96 -1.99
N PRO A 183 25.84 7.92 -2.73
CA PRO A 183 26.60 9.06 -3.25
C PRO A 183 27.25 9.92 -2.15
N PHE A 184 26.56 10.12 -1.03
CA PHE A 184 27.14 10.85 0.12
C PHE A 184 28.29 10.07 0.75
N LYS A 185 28.14 8.75 0.87
CA LYS A 185 29.24 7.88 1.35
C LYS A 185 30.46 7.96 0.44
N ASP A 186 30.26 7.91 -0.87
CA ASP A 186 31.35 7.98 -1.86
C ASP A 186 32.04 9.36 -1.82
N LEU A 187 31.36 10.40 -1.35
CA LEU A 187 31.89 11.74 -1.07
C LEU A 187 32.38 11.90 0.37
N ASN A 188 32.66 10.80 1.07
CA ASN A 188 33.25 10.75 2.41
C ASN A 188 32.40 11.33 3.55
N PHE A 189 31.10 11.45 3.42
CA PHE A 189 30.22 11.78 4.54
C PHE A 189 30.24 10.68 5.59
N LYS A 190 30.46 11.06 6.87
CA LYS A 190 30.70 10.11 7.98
C LYS A 190 29.43 9.73 8.73
N LYS A 191 28.45 10.61 8.80
CA LYS A 191 27.23 10.41 9.58
C LYS A 191 26.04 10.16 8.65
N LEU A 192 25.82 8.90 8.29
CA LEU A 192 24.76 8.44 7.41
C LEU A 192 23.92 7.39 8.11
N LEU A 193 22.60 7.45 7.98
CA LEU A 193 21.68 6.45 8.50
C LEU A 193 20.54 6.20 7.51
N GLY A 194 20.38 4.97 7.07
CA GLY A 194 19.18 4.49 6.42
C GLY A 194 18.14 4.01 7.45
N VAL A 195 16.88 4.19 7.15
CA VAL A 195 15.73 3.60 7.88
C VAL A 195 14.93 2.78 6.88
N GLU A 196 14.96 1.44 7.02
CA GLU A 196 14.36 0.53 6.03
C GLU A 196 13.59 -0.59 6.72
N PRO A 197 12.27 -0.71 6.47
CA PRO A 197 11.47 -1.76 7.08
C PRO A 197 11.75 -3.15 6.50
N ALA A 198 12.16 -3.27 5.23
CA ALA A 198 12.45 -4.55 4.62
C ALA A 198 13.78 -5.13 5.13
N LYS A 199 13.67 -6.25 5.83
CA LYS A 199 14.83 -6.92 6.47
C LYS A 199 15.91 -7.31 5.45
N ASN A 200 15.51 -7.80 4.29
CA ASN A 200 16.40 -8.21 3.22
C ASN A 200 17.19 -7.01 2.65
N LEU A 201 16.53 -5.87 2.43
CA LEU A 201 17.15 -4.66 1.89
C LEU A 201 18.08 -3.98 2.91
N ALA A 202 17.63 -3.83 4.16
CA ALA A 202 18.46 -3.32 5.24
C ALA A 202 19.74 -4.15 5.43
N LYS A 203 19.66 -5.48 5.27
CA LYS A 203 20.82 -6.38 5.31
C LYS A 203 21.81 -6.07 4.16
N ILE A 204 21.29 -5.83 2.95
CA ILE A 204 22.13 -5.47 1.78
C ILE A 204 22.82 -4.12 2.02
N ALA A 205 22.08 -3.10 2.45
CA ALA A 205 22.64 -1.77 2.75
C ALA A 205 23.78 -1.85 3.79
N ASN A 206 23.53 -2.59 4.89
CA ASN A 206 24.55 -2.77 5.94
C ASN A 206 25.78 -3.55 5.42
N LYS A 207 25.61 -4.58 4.57
CA LYS A 207 26.70 -5.29 3.91
C LYS A 207 27.54 -4.33 3.05
N ASN A 208 26.89 -3.37 2.41
CA ASN A 208 27.53 -2.31 1.61
C ASN A 208 28.09 -1.18 2.48
N LYS A 209 28.19 -1.39 3.81
CA LYS A 209 28.71 -0.41 4.78
C LYS A 209 27.92 0.91 4.80
N ILE A 210 26.61 0.85 4.54
CA ILE A 210 25.66 1.95 4.75
C ILE A 210 24.83 1.58 5.97
N LYS A 211 25.13 2.20 7.11
CA LYS A 211 24.44 1.93 8.37
C LYS A 211 22.94 2.12 8.18
N THR A 212 22.15 1.06 8.41
CA THR A 212 20.71 1.07 8.19
C THR A 212 20.01 0.44 9.38
N PHE A 213 19.07 1.19 9.95
CA PHE A 213 18.15 0.71 10.98
C PHE A 213 17.01 -0.07 10.30
N ASN A 214 16.83 -1.34 10.67
CA ASN A 214 15.74 -2.14 10.15
C ASN A 214 14.45 -1.89 10.95
N GLY A 215 13.53 -1.15 10.37
CA GLY A 215 12.22 -0.85 10.98
C GLY A 215 11.50 0.28 10.29
N PHE A 216 10.22 0.41 10.61
CA PHE A 216 9.42 1.56 10.17
C PHE A 216 9.75 2.81 10.98
N LEU A 217 9.73 3.98 10.33
CA LEU A 217 9.74 5.24 11.06
C LEU A 217 8.36 5.47 11.70
N ASN A 218 8.30 5.37 13.00
CA ASN A 218 7.09 5.59 13.79
C ASN A 218 7.44 6.08 15.21
N LYS A 219 6.43 6.48 15.98
CA LYS A 219 6.62 6.99 17.36
C LYS A 219 7.45 6.07 18.25
N LYS A 220 7.32 4.75 18.10
CA LYS A 220 8.08 3.74 18.88
C LYS A 220 9.56 3.69 18.48
N ASN A 221 9.86 3.84 17.21
CA ASN A 221 11.20 3.62 16.67
C ASN A 221 12.01 4.92 16.56
N ILE A 222 11.37 6.10 16.54
CA ILE A 222 12.06 7.37 16.42
C ILE A 222 13.04 7.61 17.58
N SER A 223 12.72 7.13 18.78
CA SER A 223 13.59 7.25 19.95
C SER A 223 14.91 6.44 19.81
N LYS A 224 14.95 5.48 18.89
CA LYS A 224 16.15 4.68 18.58
C LYS A 224 17.08 5.39 17.59
N ILE A 225 16.59 6.41 16.89
CA ILE A 225 17.37 7.24 15.98
C ILE A 225 17.89 8.41 16.78
N LYS A 226 19.19 8.37 17.10
CA LYS A 226 19.82 9.40 17.96
C LYS A 226 20.41 10.53 17.11
N GLY A 227 20.35 11.73 17.64
CA GLY A 227 20.93 12.93 17.04
C GLY A 227 19.94 13.73 16.19
N ASN A 228 20.32 14.92 15.81
CA ASN A 228 19.55 15.82 14.96
C ASN A 228 20.07 15.68 13.53
N ALA A 229 19.19 15.37 12.59
CA ALA A 229 19.52 15.30 11.18
C ALA A 229 19.64 16.71 10.58
N ASP A 230 20.69 16.93 9.79
CA ASP A 230 20.83 18.14 8.97
C ASP A 230 20.09 18.00 7.64
N ILE A 231 20.03 16.78 7.10
CA ILE A 231 19.28 16.46 5.87
C ILE A 231 18.49 15.18 6.08
N ILE A 232 17.23 15.21 5.70
CA ILE A 232 16.36 14.02 5.67
C ILE A 232 15.90 13.80 4.24
N LEU A 233 16.18 12.62 3.71
CA LEU A 233 15.67 12.15 2.43
C LEU A 233 14.46 11.25 2.68
N ALA A 234 13.46 11.32 1.81
CA ALA A 234 12.29 10.45 1.84
C ALA A 234 11.71 10.34 0.42
N SER A 235 12.27 9.45 -0.38
CA SER A 235 11.90 9.32 -1.80
C SER A 235 10.80 8.28 -1.98
N ASN A 236 9.60 8.71 -2.40
CA ASN A 236 8.41 7.84 -2.59
C ASN A 236 8.00 7.08 -1.32
N VAL A 237 8.02 7.73 -0.16
CA VAL A 237 7.71 7.11 1.14
C VAL A 237 6.43 7.67 1.76
N PHE A 238 6.09 8.94 1.50
CA PHE A 238 4.92 9.66 2.00
C PHE A 238 4.01 10.08 0.87
#